data_417c212bf7bf20ab2a54021b8b9dcab7
#
_entry.id   417c212bf7bf20ab2a54021b8b9dcab7
#
_cell.length_a   1.000
_cell.length_b   1.000
_cell.length_c   1.000
_cell.angle_alpha   90.00
_cell.angle_beta   90.00
_cell.angle_gamma   90.00
#
_symmetry.space_group_name_H-M   'P 1'
#
loop_
_entity.id
_entity.type
_entity.pdbx_description
1 polymer ?
#
loop_
_entity_poly.entity_id
_entity_poly.type
_entity_poly.pdbx_seq_one_letter_code
_entity_poly.pdbx_strand_id
1 'polypeptide(L)'
;TNNKIEVKDFVDAYIFSTNKLTPEQEKLVPKLDAGYVIHDTLITCCQHIKATTGRPRPVRNILLRGEPGTGKSETYVGIAAGCHLPLYTFAANAMTEPFDLFGQFVPIDEYGEQTGPKVPLDKIISGLPSAKDMSMDPVFAYQEITGLYKADATATDCMTSAFNLAQKS
;
A
#
# COMPACT_ATOMS: atom_id res chain seq x y z
N THR A 1 -2.56 -31.60 31.29
CA THR A 1 -3.20 -30.40 31.85
C THR A 1 -3.10 -29.32 30.81
N ASN A 2 -4.16 -29.17 29.97
CA ASN A 2 -4.26 -28.10 29.02
C ASN A 2 -4.46 -26.78 29.78
N ASN A 3 -3.40 -26.09 30.08
CA ASN A 3 -3.47 -24.72 30.59
C ASN A 3 -3.83 -23.82 29.38
N LYS A 4 -5.12 -23.64 29.14
CA LYS A 4 -5.61 -22.75 28.10
C LYS A 4 -5.26 -21.33 28.51
N ILE A 5 -4.25 -20.72 27.88
CA ILE A 5 -3.87 -19.32 28.11
C ILE A 5 -5.04 -18.44 27.66
N GLU A 6 -5.49 -17.53 28.51
CA GLU A 6 -6.52 -16.58 28.13
C GLU A 6 -5.97 -15.53 27.18
N VAL A 7 -6.81 -15.05 26.27
CA VAL A 7 -6.41 -14.04 25.25
C VAL A 7 -5.84 -12.78 25.90
N LYS A 8 -6.42 -12.36 27.02
CA LYS A 8 -5.96 -11.18 27.76
C LYS A 8 -4.54 -11.36 28.29
N ASP A 9 -4.27 -12.49 28.93
CA ASP A 9 -2.94 -12.79 29.51
C ASP A 9 -1.88 -12.90 28.39
N PHE A 10 -2.27 -13.45 27.24
CA PHE A 10 -1.41 -13.52 26.07
C PHE A 10 -1.05 -12.13 25.55
N VAL A 11 -2.03 -11.24 25.34
CA VAL A 11 -1.78 -9.88 24.87
C VAL A 11 -0.94 -9.10 25.86
N ASP A 12 -1.27 -9.15 27.16
CA ASP A 12 -0.52 -8.45 28.21
C ASP A 12 0.95 -8.94 28.29
N ALA A 13 1.20 -10.23 27.98
CA ALA A 13 2.55 -10.80 28.01
C ALA A 13 3.43 -10.33 26.83
N TYR A 14 2.85 -10.07 25.64
CA TYR A 14 3.61 -9.83 24.42
C TYR A 14 3.49 -8.41 23.85
N ILE A 15 2.63 -7.57 24.37
CA ILE A 15 2.46 -6.18 23.94
C ILE A 15 3.78 -5.39 23.99
N PHE A 16 4.03 -4.60 22.97
CA PHE A 16 5.13 -3.63 22.93
C PHE A 16 4.67 -2.28 23.48
N SER A 17 5.00 -1.99 24.72
CA SER A 17 4.64 -0.73 25.39
C SER A 17 5.28 0.53 24.78
N THR A 18 6.29 0.37 23.92
CA THR A 18 7.02 1.46 23.26
C THR A 18 6.43 1.90 21.91
N ASN A 19 5.47 1.16 21.37
CA ASN A 19 4.87 1.49 20.09
C ASN A 19 3.92 2.69 20.23
N LYS A 20 4.32 3.82 19.66
CA LYS A 20 3.43 4.97 19.46
C LYS A 20 2.76 4.83 18.12
N LEU A 21 1.57 4.23 18.09
CA LEU A 21 0.76 4.11 16.88
C LEU A 21 -0.01 5.40 16.63
N THR A 22 -0.19 5.75 15.36
CA THR A 22 -1.14 6.80 14.98
C THR A 22 -2.57 6.30 15.15
N PRO A 23 -3.58 7.19 15.28
CA PRO A 23 -4.98 6.78 15.38
C PRO A 23 -5.47 5.93 14.21
N GLU A 24 -4.85 6.09 13.03
CA GLU A 24 -5.14 5.28 11.84
C GLU A 24 -4.53 3.89 11.95
N GLN A 25 -3.29 3.79 12.43
CA GLN A 25 -2.61 2.51 12.67
C GLN A 25 -3.29 1.70 13.77
N GLU A 26 -3.79 2.36 14.81
CA GLU A 26 -4.52 1.72 15.90
C GLU A 26 -5.77 0.98 15.41
N LYS A 27 -6.46 1.52 14.41
CA LYS A 27 -7.62 0.86 13.77
C LYS A 27 -7.26 -0.42 13.03
N LEU A 28 -6.01 -0.56 12.63
CA LEU A 28 -5.48 -1.72 11.90
C LEU A 28 -4.93 -2.82 12.84
N VAL A 29 -4.91 -2.59 14.14
CA VAL A 29 -4.53 -3.60 15.13
C VAL A 29 -5.67 -4.59 15.29
N PRO A 30 -5.46 -5.89 14.99
CA PRO A 30 -6.53 -6.88 15.11
C PRO A 30 -6.91 -7.10 16.56
N LYS A 31 -8.18 -7.38 16.80
CA LYS A 31 -8.70 -7.78 18.10
C LYS A 31 -9.01 -9.28 18.06
N LEU A 32 -8.53 -10.01 19.07
CA LEU A 32 -8.82 -11.43 19.19
C LEU A 32 -10.11 -11.63 19.99
N ASP A 33 -10.96 -12.54 19.52
CA ASP A 33 -12.16 -12.94 20.23
C ASP A 33 -11.80 -13.75 21.49
N ALA A 34 -12.64 -13.73 22.51
CA ALA A 34 -12.44 -14.51 23.73
C ALA A 34 -12.34 -16.03 23.50
N GLY A 35 -12.90 -16.52 22.39
CA GLY A 35 -12.82 -17.92 21.96
C GLY A 35 -11.57 -18.26 21.15
N TYR A 36 -10.69 -17.30 20.84
CA TYR A 36 -9.49 -17.56 20.06
C TYR A 36 -8.57 -18.57 20.75
N VAL A 37 -8.09 -19.55 19.98
CA VAL A 37 -7.21 -20.60 20.52
C VAL A 37 -5.76 -20.18 20.33
N ILE A 38 -5.09 -19.94 21.43
CA ILE A 38 -3.65 -19.62 21.45
C ILE A 38 -2.88 -20.95 21.40
N HIS A 39 -2.21 -21.19 20.29
CA HIS A 39 -1.44 -22.41 20.05
C HIS A 39 0.06 -22.14 20.19
N ASP A 40 0.85 -23.21 20.40
CA ASP A 40 2.28 -23.12 20.70
C ASP A 40 3.10 -22.39 19.62
N THR A 41 2.75 -22.56 18.34
CA THR A 41 3.42 -21.86 17.24
C THR A 41 3.28 -20.34 17.37
N LEU A 42 2.08 -19.86 17.73
CA LEU A 42 1.84 -18.41 17.95
C LEU A 42 2.69 -17.89 19.10
N ILE A 43 2.70 -18.61 20.23
CA ILE A 43 3.52 -18.26 21.39
C ILE A 43 4.99 -18.19 21.02
N THR A 44 5.50 -19.20 20.31
CA THR A 44 6.89 -19.29 19.87
C THR A 44 7.25 -18.10 18.98
N CYS A 45 6.40 -17.73 18.02
CA CYS A 45 6.63 -16.58 17.17
C CYS A 45 6.72 -15.27 17.96
N CYS A 46 5.77 -15.04 18.87
CA CYS A 46 5.77 -13.85 19.72
C CYS A 46 6.99 -13.78 20.65
N GLN A 47 7.41 -14.93 21.20
CA GLN A 47 8.63 -15.03 22.00
C GLN A 47 9.88 -14.64 21.20
N HIS A 48 10.03 -15.17 19.98
CA HIS A 48 11.16 -14.81 19.11
C HIS A 48 11.19 -13.34 18.74
N ILE A 49 10.05 -12.78 18.38
CA ILE A 49 9.93 -11.35 18.08
C ILE A 49 10.33 -10.52 19.29
N LYS A 50 9.78 -10.81 20.48
CA LYS A 50 10.05 -10.08 21.72
C LYS A 50 11.50 -10.24 22.16
N ALA A 51 12.04 -11.44 22.18
CA ALA A 51 13.41 -11.73 22.61
C ALA A 51 14.48 -11.11 21.72
N THR A 52 14.18 -10.84 20.45
CA THR A 52 15.13 -10.22 19.52
C THR A 52 14.94 -8.71 19.37
N THR A 53 13.88 -8.15 19.94
CA THR A 53 13.67 -6.70 19.98
C THR A 53 14.77 -6.03 20.77
N GLY A 54 15.37 -4.98 20.22
CA GLY A 54 16.54 -4.31 20.82
C GLY A 54 17.89 -4.85 20.38
N ARG A 55 17.95 -5.96 19.64
CA ARG A 55 19.20 -6.44 19.03
C ARG A 55 19.51 -5.66 17.75
N PRO A 56 20.80 -5.57 17.34
CA PRO A 56 21.17 -4.91 16.07
C PRO A 56 20.50 -5.51 14.84
N ARG A 57 20.16 -6.80 14.90
CA ARG A 57 19.43 -7.54 13.84
C ARG A 57 18.26 -8.29 14.46
N PRO A 58 17.11 -7.63 14.66
CA PRO A 58 15.93 -8.29 15.21
C PRO A 58 15.30 -9.23 14.18
N VAL A 59 14.77 -10.35 14.63
CA VAL A 59 13.96 -11.25 13.78
C VAL A 59 12.61 -10.60 13.53
N ARG A 60 12.33 -10.29 12.25
CA ARG A 60 11.06 -9.68 11.82
C ARG A 60 10.38 -10.49 10.71
N ASN A 61 11.14 -11.36 10.02
CA ASN A 61 10.62 -12.18 8.94
C ASN A 61 10.28 -13.56 9.46
N ILE A 62 9.00 -13.93 9.39
CA ILE A 62 8.49 -15.23 9.80
C ILE A 62 7.80 -15.86 8.60
N LEU A 63 8.24 -17.06 8.23
CA LEU A 63 7.64 -17.86 7.19
C LEU A 63 6.82 -19.01 7.81
N LEU A 64 5.50 -18.96 7.63
CA LEU A 64 4.59 -20.03 8.04
C LEU A 64 4.32 -20.94 6.84
N ARG A 65 4.67 -22.23 6.96
CA ARG A 65 4.43 -23.27 5.95
C ARG A 65 3.52 -24.35 6.52
N GLY A 66 2.66 -24.90 5.67
CA GLY A 66 1.73 -25.96 6.07
C GLY A 66 0.62 -26.11 5.04
N GLU A 67 -0.21 -27.12 5.21
CA GLU A 67 -1.36 -27.40 4.35
C GLU A 67 -2.43 -26.29 4.43
N PRO A 68 -3.29 -26.15 3.40
CA PRO A 68 -4.44 -25.24 3.46
C PRO A 68 -5.31 -25.54 4.70
N GLY A 69 -5.87 -24.50 5.31
CA GLY A 69 -6.77 -24.65 6.47
C GLY A 69 -6.10 -24.90 7.82
N THR A 70 -4.76 -24.92 7.91
CA THR A 70 -4.04 -25.16 9.19
C THR A 70 -3.90 -23.92 10.08
N GLY A 71 -4.66 -22.85 9.84
CA GLY A 71 -4.65 -21.65 10.68
C GLY A 71 -3.45 -20.71 10.49
N LYS A 72 -2.70 -20.82 9.38
CA LYS A 72 -1.55 -19.94 9.12
C LYS A 72 -1.94 -18.45 9.13
N SER A 73 -3.05 -18.13 8.50
CA SER A 73 -3.58 -16.75 8.46
C SER A 73 -3.96 -16.26 9.85
N GLU A 74 -4.60 -17.10 10.64
CA GLU A 74 -4.94 -16.80 12.01
C GLU A 74 -3.70 -16.59 12.89
N THR A 75 -2.60 -17.28 12.60
CA THR A 75 -1.36 -17.13 13.35
C THR A 75 -0.79 -15.73 13.23
N TYR A 76 -0.70 -15.14 12.02
CA TYR A 76 -0.17 -13.78 11.92
C TYR A 76 -1.14 -12.70 12.38
N VAL A 77 -2.46 -12.95 12.31
CA VAL A 77 -3.45 -12.10 13.01
C VAL A 77 -3.19 -12.14 14.52
N GLY A 78 -2.98 -13.32 15.10
CA GLY A 78 -2.64 -13.50 16.50
C GLY A 78 -1.31 -12.84 16.88
N ILE A 79 -0.29 -12.90 16.04
CA ILE A 79 1.00 -12.21 16.25
C ILE A 79 0.79 -10.69 16.31
N ALA A 80 0.07 -10.14 15.33
CA ALA A 80 -0.19 -8.70 15.25
C ALA A 80 -0.99 -8.21 16.47
N ALA A 81 -2.02 -8.94 16.88
CA ALA A 81 -2.81 -8.63 18.05
C ALA A 81 -2.00 -8.73 19.36
N GLY A 82 -1.26 -9.83 19.54
CA GLY A 82 -0.44 -10.06 20.74
C GLY A 82 0.68 -9.04 20.91
N CYS A 83 1.32 -8.65 19.80
CA CYS A 83 2.39 -7.63 19.83
C CYS A 83 1.87 -6.20 19.71
N HIS A 84 0.56 -5.99 19.60
CA HIS A 84 -0.07 -4.69 19.35
C HIS A 84 0.52 -3.95 18.14
N LEU A 85 0.49 -4.63 17.01
CA LEU A 85 1.03 -4.11 15.74
C LEU A 85 -0.08 -3.96 14.70
N PRO A 86 -0.05 -2.91 13.87
CA PRO A 86 -0.99 -2.78 12.76
C PRO A 86 -0.74 -3.90 11.74
N LEU A 87 -1.80 -4.53 11.27
CA LEU A 87 -1.76 -5.62 10.30
C LEU A 87 -2.14 -5.12 8.90
N TYR A 88 -1.20 -5.28 7.97
CA TYR A 88 -1.44 -5.09 6.54
C TYR A 88 -1.35 -6.43 5.84
N THR A 89 -2.35 -6.77 5.04
CA THR A 89 -2.39 -8.04 4.31
C THR A 89 -2.23 -7.79 2.82
N PHE A 90 -1.36 -8.57 2.19
CA PHE A 90 -1.16 -8.56 0.75
C PHE A 90 -1.24 -9.99 0.20
N ALA A 91 -2.14 -10.22 -0.77
CA ALA A 91 -2.30 -11.51 -1.42
C ALA A 91 -1.45 -11.56 -2.70
N ALA A 92 -0.28 -12.18 -2.61
CA ALA A 92 0.58 -12.38 -3.77
C ALA A 92 0.03 -13.48 -4.69
N ASN A 93 0.13 -13.26 -5.99
CA ASN A 93 -0.22 -14.20 -7.05
C ASN A 93 0.86 -14.25 -8.14
N ALA A 94 0.66 -15.08 -9.17
CA ALA A 94 1.64 -15.22 -10.26
C ALA A 94 1.88 -13.95 -11.09
N MET A 95 0.99 -12.97 -11.01
CA MET A 95 1.09 -11.68 -11.73
C MET A 95 1.59 -10.55 -10.83
N THR A 96 1.91 -10.85 -9.56
CA THR A 96 2.42 -9.85 -8.61
C THR A 96 3.81 -9.39 -9.01
N GLU A 97 3.95 -8.08 -9.22
CA GLU A 97 5.21 -7.43 -9.55
C GLU A 97 5.83 -6.75 -8.30
N PRO A 98 7.15 -6.49 -8.30
CA PRO A 98 7.80 -5.79 -7.20
C PRO A 98 7.17 -4.42 -6.89
N PHE A 99 6.66 -3.73 -7.91
CA PHE A 99 6.01 -2.43 -7.75
C PHE A 99 4.71 -2.47 -6.94
N ASP A 100 4.03 -3.61 -6.92
CA ASP A 100 2.83 -3.81 -6.09
C ASP A 100 3.16 -3.79 -4.60
N LEU A 101 4.39 -4.17 -4.23
CA LEU A 101 4.85 -4.23 -2.84
C LEU A 101 5.55 -2.95 -2.39
N PHE A 102 6.37 -2.36 -3.26
CA PHE A 102 7.24 -1.23 -2.90
C PHE A 102 6.75 0.11 -3.44
N GLY A 103 5.69 0.09 -4.26
CA GLY A 103 5.22 1.25 -4.99
C GLY A 103 6.11 1.60 -6.18
N GLN A 104 5.71 2.61 -6.92
CA GLN A 104 6.45 3.13 -8.07
C GLN A 104 7.05 4.49 -7.71
N PHE A 105 8.25 4.75 -8.22
CA PHE A 105 8.79 6.10 -8.21
C PHE A 105 8.12 6.91 -9.31
N VAL A 106 7.35 7.92 -8.90
CA VAL A 106 6.79 8.90 -9.81
C VAL A 106 7.71 10.12 -9.80
N PRO A 107 8.19 10.61 -10.95
CA PRO A 107 8.94 11.86 -10.99
C PRO A 107 8.11 12.99 -10.39
N ILE A 108 8.70 13.73 -9.49
CA ILE A 108 8.11 14.97 -8.94
C ILE A 108 8.80 16.10 -9.69
N ASP A 109 8.03 17.04 -10.21
CA ASP A 109 8.58 18.24 -10.83
C ASP A 109 9.29 19.13 -9.80
N GLU A 110 10.13 20.05 -10.26
CA GLU A 110 11.03 20.85 -9.46
C GLU A 110 10.35 21.68 -8.35
N TYR A 111 9.02 21.75 -8.34
CA TYR A 111 8.25 22.50 -7.34
C TYR A 111 7.69 21.68 -6.18
N GLY A 112 7.95 20.36 -6.12
CA GLY A 112 7.55 19.50 -4.99
C GLY A 112 6.04 19.33 -4.80
N GLU A 113 5.23 19.88 -5.68
CA GLU A 113 3.80 19.63 -5.71
C GLU A 113 3.51 18.41 -6.61
N GLN A 114 2.67 17.51 -6.15
CA GLN A 114 2.09 16.50 -7.02
C GLN A 114 1.19 17.23 -8.02
N THR A 115 1.74 17.58 -9.16
CA THR A 115 0.97 18.09 -10.30
C THR A 115 0.28 16.93 -11.02
N GLY A 116 -0.56 16.20 -10.29
CA GLY A 116 -1.64 15.45 -10.90
C GLY A 116 -2.89 16.32 -10.83
N PRO A 117 -3.71 16.36 -11.88
CA PRO A 117 -4.94 17.14 -11.86
C PRO A 117 -5.81 16.66 -10.70
N LYS A 118 -6.04 17.54 -9.70
CA LYS A 118 -7.03 17.33 -8.63
C LYS A 118 -8.49 17.38 -9.16
N VAL A 119 -8.65 17.38 -10.46
CA VAL A 119 -9.94 17.41 -11.14
C VAL A 119 -10.18 16.03 -11.73
N PRO A 120 -11.38 15.43 -11.55
CA PRO A 120 -11.71 14.15 -12.16
C PRO A 120 -11.44 14.24 -13.67
N LEU A 121 -10.61 13.34 -14.16
CA LEU A 121 -10.12 13.29 -15.56
C LEU A 121 -11.27 13.27 -16.58
N ASP A 122 -12.37 12.68 -16.22
CA ASP A 122 -13.61 12.55 -16.96
C ASP A 122 -14.34 13.88 -17.24
N LYS A 123 -14.10 14.93 -16.45
CA LYS A 123 -14.66 16.28 -16.70
C LYS A 123 -13.78 17.15 -17.63
N ILE A 124 -12.51 16.84 -17.73
CA ILE A 124 -11.56 17.63 -18.52
C ILE A 124 -11.48 17.15 -19.98
N ILE A 125 -11.81 15.87 -20.25
CA ILE A 125 -11.41 15.16 -21.45
C ILE A 125 -12.54 14.89 -22.44
N SER A 126 -13.77 15.33 -22.17
CA SER A 126 -14.80 15.22 -23.22
C SER A 126 -14.50 16.18 -24.37
N GLY A 127 -13.79 15.66 -25.37
CA GLY A 127 -13.47 16.40 -26.60
C GLY A 127 -11.98 16.64 -26.89
N LEU A 128 -11.07 16.22 -26.01
CA LEU A 128 -9.63 16.28 -26.30
C LEU A 128 -9.11 14.98 -26.90
N PRO A 129 -8.11 15.03 -27.81
CA PRO A 129 -7.43 13.83 -28.33
C PRO A 129 -6.89 12.96 -27.20
N SER A 130 -6.94 11.64 -27.35
CA SER A 130 -6.39 10.71 -26.37
C SER A 130 -4.86 10.82 -26.28
N ALA A 131 -4.26 10.39 -25.18
CA ALA A 131 -2.80 10.36 -25.03
C ALA A 131 -2.11 9.52 -26.13
N LYS A 132 -2.83 8.51 -26.67
CA LYS A 132 -2.37 7.71 -27.79
C LYS A 132 -2.36 8.54 -29.08
N ASP A 133 -3.41 9.30 -29.34
CA ASP A 133 -3.50 10.14 -30.54
C ASP A 133 -2.46 11.27 -30.50
N MET A 134 -2.23 11.87 -29.31
CA MET A 134 -1.15 12.86 -29.09
C MET A 134 0.25 12.29 -29.36
N SER A 135 0.46 10.99 -29.13
CA SER A 135 1.74 10.33 -29.39
C SER A 135 1.90 9.87 -30.84
N MET A 136 0.81 9.46 -31.50
CA MET A 136 0.84 8.94 -32.88
C MET A 136 0.86 10.04 -33.94
N ASP A 137 0.08 11.10 -33.72
CA ASP A 137 0.03 12.28 -34.62
C ASP A 137 -0.03 13.56 -33.78
N PRO A 138 1.10 14.01 -33.23
CA PRO A 138 1.14 15.19 -32.37
C PRO A 138 0.80 16.49 -33.09
N VAL A 139 1.00 16.57 -34.43
CA VAL A 139 0.68 17.77 -35.21
C VAL A 139 -0.84 17.95 -35.30
N PHE A 140 -1.55 16.88 -35.62
CA PHE A 140 -3.02 16.89 -35.68
C PHE A 140 -3.62 17.12 -34.28
N ALA A 141 -3.14 16.40 -33.26
CA ALA A 141 -3.60 16.54 -31.92
C ALA A 141 -3.40 17.96 -31.35
N TYR A 142 -2.25 18.59 -31.65
CA TYR A 142 -1.96 19.98 -31.26
C TYR A 142 -2.92 20.97 -31.91
N GLN A 143 -3.25 20.76 -33.20
CA GLN A 143 -4.20 21.59 -33.92
C GLN A 143 -5.62 21.45 -33.34
N GLU A 144 -6.05 20.23 -32.99
CA GLU A 144 -7.35 20.01 -32.31
C GLU A 144 -7.44 20.69 -30.94
N ILE A 145 -6.36 20.64 -30.16
CA ILE A 145 -6.33 21.23 -28.82
C ILE A 145 -6.28 22.76 -28.84
N THR A 146 -5.46 23.34 -29.74
CA THR A 146 -5.14 24.77 -29.71
C THR A 146 -5.79 25.58 -30.82
N GLY A 147 -6.30 24.92 -31.88
CA GLY A 147 -6.74 25.58 -33.13
C GLY A 147 -5.61 26.10 -33.98
N LEU A 148 -4.34 25.90 -33.61
CA LEU A 148 -3.15 26.42 -34.30
C LEU A 148 -2.36 25.27 -34.92
N TYR A 149 -1.84 25.49 -36.13
CA TYR A 149 -0.95 24.55 -36.81
C TYR A 149 0.50 24.73 -36.33
N LYS A 150 1.15 23.64 -35.88
CA LYS A 150 2.57 23.61 -35.51
C LYS A 150 3.21 22.34 -36.12
N ALA A 151 4.01 22.53 -37.19
CA ALA A 151 4.59 21.43 -37.97
C ALA A 151 5.56 20.52 -37.17
N ASP A 152 6.18 21.05 -36.14
CA ASP A 152 7.13 20.39 -35.25
C ASP A 152 6.53 20.10 -33.86
N ALA A 153 5.19 20.02 -33.75
CA ALA A 153 4.51 19.71 -32.51
C ALA A 153 4.93 18.33 -31.98
N THR A 154 5.16 18.27 -30.69
CA THR A 154 5.50 17.04 -29.97
C THR A 154 4.34 16.61 -29.03
N ALA A 155 4.32 15.35 -28.59
CA ALA A 155 3.34 14.89 -27.61
C ALA A 155 3.37 15.73 -26.33
N THR A 156 4.54 16.24 -25.95
CA THR A 156 4.72 17.12 -24.77
C THR A 156 4.03 18.47 -24.99
N ASP A 157 4.12 19.04 -26.20
CA ASP A 157 3.43 20.29 -26.55
C ASP A 157 1.90 20.11 -26.45
N CYS A 158 1.38 18.98 -26.92
CA CYS A 158 -0.03 18.64 -26.85
C CYS A 158 -0.50 18.53 -25.40
N MET A 159 0.23 17.80 -24.55
CA MET A 159 -0.09 17.64 -23.13
C MET A 159 -0.07 18.98 -22.38
N THR A 160 0.95 19.80 -22.65
CA THR A 160 1.08 21.13 -22.03
C THR A 160 -0.08 22.04 -22.43
N SER A 161 -0.46 22.00 -23.72
CA SER A 161 -1.57 22.81 -24.22
C SER A 161 -2.92 22.34 -23.68
N ALA A 162 -3.15 21.04 -23.61
CA ALA A 162 -4.35 20.46 -22.99
C ALA A 162 -4.46 20.83 -21.51
N PHE A 163 -3.35 20.78 -20.78
CA PHE A 163 -3.29 21.18 -19.39
C PHE A 163 -3.61 22.67 -19.19
N ASN A 164 -3.03 23.54 -20.01
CA ASN A 164 -3.29 24.98 -19.96
C ASN A 164 -4.75 25.34 -20.29
N LEU A 165 -5.37 24.57 -21.17
CA LEU A 165 -6.80 24.69 -21.48
C LEU A 165 -7.67 24.31 -20.29
N ALA A 166 -7.32 23.19 -19.63
CA ALA A 166 -8.03 22.71 -18.45
C ALA A 166 -7.92 23.64 -17.23
N GLN A 167 -6.86 24.43 -17.14
CA GLN A 167 -6.71 25.44 -16.08
C GLN A 167 -7.54 26.71 -16.30
N LYS A 168 -7.96 26.98 -17.55
CA LYS A 168 -8.72 28.18 -17.93
C LYS A 168 -10.24 27.93 -17.95
N SER A 169 -10.67 26.68 -17.90
CA SER A 169 -12.08 26.27 -17.83
C SER A 169 -12.54 26.09 -16.37
#